data_3b5a528eaab6efbe654f8f796886a2c8
#
_entry.id   3b5a528eaab6efbe654f8f796886a2c8
#
_cell.length_a   1.000
_cell.length_b   1.000
_cell.length_c   1.000
_cell.angle_alpha   90.00
_cell.angle_beta   90.00
_cell.angle_gamma   90.00
#
_symmetry.space_group_name_H-M   'P 1'
#
loop_
_entity.id
_entity.type
_entity.pdbx_description
1 polymer ?
#
loop_
_entity_poly.entity_id
_entity_poly.type
_entity_poly.pdbx_seq_one_letter_code
_entity_poly.pdbx_strand_id
1 'polypeptide(L)'
;MIAFLTQYYQGLGHSQRIKFIAEETAKYNDDVIIIDQLFQPPLEYSVEHISFLKNYKVPNDGNIFQFIMSENLINFRIKKFIEVLDTKNITTLVCEGFPFCRHQFAHEYIRYFEECKKRNIKIIISVRDFPWDEPHDNQLQDWVSYTQNLICKYYAEAVLVHGDENILPLIADRHRHANSRQIIEHIKDKLYYTGYVCDNKQPEKHIGNTNKIFVSTGLNKQEGVLLFKHIMRIAKEFPDYDFVMPVANRYMDIKNGKKDNLYLVDYIPNLREKLKHCAAYITYGGYNATTEILKGQIPSIIIPRENGRKMEQFVRAYVFEPYNFFKVVNNAEFSKLSDVLKKVLTEKPNKFNFKLTGAEESARVITQIHNG
;
A
#
# COMPACT_ATOMS: atom_id res chain seq x y z
N MET A 1 5.74 -13.54 -21.82
CA MET A 1 4.70 -12.76 -21.08
C MET A 1 5.12 -12.54 -19.65
N ILE A 2 4.87 -11.35 -19.12
CA ILE A 2 5.12 -10.95 -17.71
C ILE A 2 3.77 -10.93 -16.97
N ALA A 3 3.66 -11.69 -15.87
CA ALA A 3 2.46 -11.74 -15.04
C ALA A 3 2.71 -11.04 -13.69
N PHE A 4 1.79 -10.21 -13.28
CA PHE A 4 1.78 -9.56 -11.97
C PHE A 4 0.74 -10.23 -11.09
N LEU A 5 1.16 -10.87 -10.00
CA LEU A 5 0.27 -11.54 -9.05
C LEU A 5 0.03 -10.64 -7.84
N THR A 6 -1.21 -10.31 -7.59
CA THR A 6 -1.62 -9.54 -6.41
C THR A 6 -2.76 -10.25 -5.67
N GLN A 7 -2.68 -10.24 -4.34
CA GLN A 7 -3.71 -10.77 -3.46
C GLN A 7 -4.01 -9.75 -2.36
N TYR A 8 -5.25 -9.28 -2.35
CA TYR A 8 -5.73 -8.39 -1.31
C TYR A 8 -7.17 -8.73 -0.95
N TYR A 9 -7.56 -8.51 0.27
CA TYR A 9 -8.94 -8.71 0.75
C TYR A 9 -9.50 -7.46 1.42
N GLN A 10 -8.67 -6.48 1.69
CA GLN A 10 -9.07 -5.18 2.22
C GLN A 10 -8.13 -4.08 1.73
N GLY A 11 -8.71 -2.99 1.22
CA GLY A 11 -7.99 -1.80 0.75
C GLY A 11 -7.41 -1.94 -0.66
N LEU A 12 -7.19 -0.81 -1.30
CA LEU A 12 -6.74 -0.71 -2.70
C LEU A 12 -5.22 -0.56 -2.86
N GLY A 13 -4.48 -0.42 -1.75
CA GLY A 13 -3.08 0.01 -1.79
C GLY A 13 -2.16 -0.93 -2.57
N HIS A 14 -2.35 -2.23 -2.41
CA HIS A 14 -1.55 -3.25 -3.11
C HIS A 14 -1.85 -3.25 -4.60
N SER A 15 -3.12 -3.29 -4.97
CA SER A 15 -3.55 -3.29 -6.38
C SER A 15 -3.18 -2.01 -7.10
N GLN A 16 -3.28 -0.86 -6.43
CA GLN A 16 -2.88 0.42 -7.01
C GLN A 16 -1.39 0.47 -7.35
N ARG A 17 -0.54 -0.05 -6.46
CA ARG A 17 0.90 -0.10 -6.71
C ARG A 17 1.23 -1.04 -7.86
N ILE A 18 0.66 -2.25 -7.85
CA ILE A 18 0.86 -3.21 -8.95
C ILE A 18 0.34 -2.65 -10.28
N LYS A 19 -0.80 -1.96 -10.27
CA LYS A 19 -1.31 -1.28 -11.46
C LYS A 19 -0.25 -0.35 -12.06
N PHE A 20 0.33 0.54 -11.28
CA PHE A 20 1.32 1.48 -11.78
C PHE A 20 2.56 0.79 -12.35
N ILE A 21 3.06 -0.25 -11.67
CA ILE A 21 4.23 -0.98 -12.15
C ILE A 21 3.90 -1.77 -13.43
N ALA A 22 2.76 -2.46 -13.49
CA ALA A 22 2.36 -3.24 -14.65
C ALA A 22 2.09 -2.37 -15.88
N GLU A 23 1.38 -1.26 -15.71
CA GLU A 23 1.12 -0.30 -16.79
C GLU A 23 2.41 0.37 -17.30
N GLU A 24 3.37 0.61 -16.41
CA GLU A 24 4.67 1.11 -16.81
C GLU A 24 5.49 0.03 -17.53
N THR A 25 5.43 -1.23 -17.05
CA THR A 25 6.10 -2.37 -17.70
C THR A 25 5.56 -2.62 -19.10
N ALA A 26 4.27 -2.41 -19.33
CA ALA A 26 3.63 -2.56 -20.64
C ALA A 26 4.12 -1.56 -21.69
N LYS A 27 4.82 -0.50 -21.31
CA LYS A 27 5.47 0.40 -22.27
C LYS A 27 6.73 -0.19 -22.92
N TYR A 28 7.29 -1.22 -22.30
CA TYR A 28 8.51 -1.90 -22.74
C TYR A 28 8.27 -3.33 -23.20
N ASN A 29 7.08 -3.89 -22.92
CA ASN A 29 6.74 -5.28 -23.18
C ASN A 29 5.28 -5.40 -23.63
N ASP A 30 5.03 -6.00 -24.78
CA ASP A 30 3.69 -6.10 -25.35
C ASP A 30 2.76 -7.05 -24.54
N ASP A 31 3.33 -8.05 -23.87
CA ASP A 31 2.60 -9.11 -23.19
C ASP A 31 2.71 -8.95 -21.65
N VAL A 32 1.86 -8.11 -21.07
CA VAL A 32 1.76 -7.91 -19.63
C VAL A 32 0.35 -8.19 -19.14
N ILE A 33 0.23 -9.01 -18.07
CA ILE A 33 -1.06 -9.32 -17.45
C ILE A 33 -1.02 -9.08 -15.94
N ILE A 34 -2.18 -8.75 -15.36
CA ILE A 34 -2.38 -8.72 -13.91
C ILE A 34 -3.28 -9.88 -13.53
N ILE A 35 -2.83 -10.69 -12.57
CA ILE A 35 -3.60 -11.77 -11.95
C ILE A 35 -4.01 -11.30 -10.55
N ASP A 36 -5.30 -11.19 -10.37
CA ASP A 36 -5.93 -10.79 -9.12
C ASP A 36 -6.68 -12.00 -8.54
N GLN A 37 -6.55 -12.20 -7.24
CA GLN A 37 -7.13 -13.36 -6.58
C GLN A 37 -8.45 -13.07 -5.87
N LEU A 38 -9.00 -11.86 -6.02
CA LEU A 38 -10.19 -11.46 -5.29
C LEU A 38 -11.37 -11.03 -6.16
N PHE A 39 -12.45 -10.75 -5.43
CA PHE A 39 -13.71 -10.22 -5.94
C PHE A 39 -13.46 -8.92 -6.67
N GLN A 40 -14.11 -8.59 -7.69
CA GLN A 40 -14.00 -7.41 -8.54
C GLN A 40 -13.03 -6.32 -8.06
N PRO A 41 -11.88 -6.12 -8.70
CA PRO A 41 -11.04 -4.98 -8.39
C PRO A 41 -11.81 -3.71 -8.74
N PRO A 42 -11.88 -2.72 -7.83
CA PRO A 42 -12.48 -1.43 -8.11
C PRO A 42 -11.57 -0.53 -8.96
N LEU A 43 -10.54 -1.12 -9.58
CA LEU A 43 -9.57 -0.43 -10.42
C LEU A 43 -9.75 -0.89 -11.87
N GLU A 44 -9.73 0.08 -12.76
CA GLU A 44 -9.58 -0.17 -14.20
C GLU A 44 -8.09 -0.32 -14.52
N TYR A 45 -7.75 -1.33 -15.30
CA TYR A 45 -6.39 -1.61 -15.76
C TYR A 45 -6.29 -1.37 -17.27
N SER A 46 -5.17 -0.81 -17.72
CA SER A 46 -4.86 -0.67 -19.16
C SER A 46 -4.19 -1.91 -19.76
N VAL A 47 -3.91 -2.91 -18.95
CA VAL A 47 -3.34 -4.21 -19.34
C VAL A 47 -4.37 -5.33 -19.13
N GLU A 48 -4.15 -6.49 -19.75
CA GLU A 48 -5.01 -7.67 -19.54
C GLU A 48 -5.14 -7.98 -18.04
N HIS A 49 -6.35 -8.25 -17.59
CA HIS A 49 -6.63 -8.53 -16.19
C HIS A 49 -7.44 -9.83 -16.03
N ILE A 50 -6.92 -10.72 -15.20
CA ILE A 50 -7.55 -12.01 -14.85
C ILE A 50 -7.87 -12.00 -13.37
N SER A 51 -9.16 -12.08 -13.02
CA SER A 51 -9.61 -12.19 -11.63
C SER A 51 -10.15 -13.59 -11.36
N PHE A 52 -9.55 -14.31 -10.40
CA PHE A 52 -9.95 -15.68 -10.07
C PHE A 52 -11.32 -15.77 -9.41
N LEU A 53 -11.71 -14.77 -8.66
CA LEU A 53 -12.94 -14.78 -7.87
C LEU A 53 -14.01 -13.79 -8.37
N LYS A 54 -13.89 -13.29 -9.59
CA LYS A 54 -14.83 -12.31 -10.17
C LYS A 54 -16.31 -12.70 -10.04
N ASN A 55 -16.61 -13.99 -10.12
CA ASN A 55 -17.99 -14.52 -10.10
C ASN A 55 -18.39 -15.09 -8.72
N TYR A 56 -17.52 -15.03 -7.73
CA TYR A 56 -17.84 -15.52 -6.39
C TYR A 56 -18.66 -14.48 -5.62
N LYS A 57 -19.72 -14.93 -4.97
CA LYS A 57 -20.50 -14.09 -4.06
C LYS A 57 -19.79 -14.02 -2.73
N VAL A 58 -19.51 -12.80 -2.28
CA VAL A 58 -18.99 -12.57 -0.92
C VAL A 58 -20.06 -12.97 0.09
N PRO A 59 -19.72 -13.76 1.12
CA PRO A 59 -20.67 -14.06 2.19
C PRO A 59 -21.19 -12.78 2.86
N ASN A 60 -22.48 -12.71 3.11
CA ASN A 60 -23.13 -11.56 3.75
C ASN A 60 -22.85 -11.50 5.26
N ASP A 61 -22.36 -12.59 5.87
CA ASP A 61 -22.17 -12.78 7.30
C ASP A 61 -20.88 -12.17 7.89
N GLY A 62 -20.14 -11.41 7.08
CA GLY A 62 -19.02 -10.60 7.54
C GLY A 62 -17.70 -11.33 7.74
N ASN A 63 -17.61 -12.65 7.60
CA ASN A 63 -16.36 -13.39 7.81
C ASN A 63 -15.61 -13.66 6.48
N ILE A 64 -15.35 -12.57 5.73
CA ILE A 64 -14.63 -12.63 4.46
C ILE A 64 -13.28 -13.34 4.61
N PHE A 65 -12.58 -13.10 5.72
CA PHE A 65 -11.26 -13.71 5.96
C PHE A 65 -11.35 -15.24 6.06
N GLN A 66 -12.27 -15.76 6.87
CA GLN A 66 -12.47 -17.20 7.03
C GLN A 66 -12.88 -17.85 5.71
N PHE A 67 -13.74 -17.19 4.94
CA PHE A 67 -14.14 -17.66 3.62
C PHE A 67 -12.94 -17.74 2.66
N ILE A 68 -12.13 -16.70 2.57
CA ILE A 68 -10.94 -16.66 1.69
C ILE A 68 -9.91 -17.71 2.10
N MET A 69 -9.81 -18.01 3.40
CA MET A 69 -8.89 -19.00 3.97
C MET A 69 -9.43 -20.43 3.93
N SER A 70 -10.63 -20.68 3.42
CA SER A 70 -11.15 -22.03 3.28
C SER A 70 -10.31 -22.87 2.32
N GLU A 71 -10.06 -24.12 2.67
CA GLU A 71 -9.24 -25.03 1.88
C GLU A 71 -9.77 -25.19 0.45
N ASN A 72 -11.08 -25.30 0.29
CA ASN A 72 -11.71 -25.39 -1.02
C ASN A 72 -11.38 -24.18 -1.90
N LEU A 73 -11.39 -22.98 -1.34
CA LEU A 73 -11.13 -21.77 -2.10
C LEU A 73 -9.63 -21.60 -2.40
N ILE A 74 -8.77 -22.00 -1.48
CA ILE A 74 -7.31 -22.05 -1.71
C ILE A 74 -7.00 -23.01 -2.86
N ASN A 75 -7.51 -24.23 -2.81
CA ASN A 75 -7.31 -25.22 -3.86
C ASN A 75 -7.88 -24.76 -5.21
N PHE A 76 -9.03 -24.09 -5.20
CA PHE A 76 -9.60 -23.49 -6.42
C PHE A 76 -8.66 -22.43 -7.02
N ARG A 77 -8.10 -21.52 -6.19
CA ARG A 77 -7.18 -20.49 -6.69
C ARG A 77 -5.88 -21.09 -7.21
N ILE A 78 -5.34 -22.11 -6.53
CA ILE A 78 -4.15 -22.85 -6.99
C ILE A 78 -4.42 -23.46 -8.36
N LYS A 79 -5.55 -24.15 -8.54
CA LYS A 79 -5.95 -24.72 -9.83
C LYS A 79 -6.05 -23.65 -10.91
N LYS A 80 -6.71 -22.52 -10.61
CA LYS A 80 -6.83 -21.41 -11.56
C LYS A 80 -5.49 -20.80 -11.94
N PHE A 81 -4.57 -20.67 -11.00
CA PHE A 81 -3.23 -20.18 -11.27
C PHE A 81 -2.49 -21.13 -12.24
N ILE A 82 -2.55 -22.44 -12.01
CA ILE A 82 -1.95 -23.46 -12.89
C ILE A 82 -2.56 -23.39 -14.29
N GLU A 83 -3.90 -23.28 -14.41
CA GLU A 83 -4.59 -23.12 -15.69
C GLU A 83 -4.08 -21.87 -16.45
N VAL A 84 -3.82 -20.77 -15.76
CA VAL A 84 -3.25 -19.57 -16.37
C VAL A 84 -1.80 -19.81 -16.82
N LEU A 85 -0.97 -20.47 -16.00
CA LEU A 85 0.41 -20.84 -16.41
C LEU A 85 0.43 -21.74 -17.64
N ASP A 86 -0.52 -22.65 -17.77
CA ASP A 86 -0.58 -23.60 -18.89
C ASP A 86 -1.16 -22.98 -20.18
N THR A 87 -1.99 -21.95 -20.06
CA THR A 87 -2.66 -21.31 -21.20
C THR A 87 -2.00 -20.02 -21.68
N LYS A 88 -1.21 -19.39 -20.82
CA LYS A 88 -0.47 -18.15 -21.11
C LYS A 88 1.03 -18.45 -21.07
N ASN A 89 1.78 -18.03 -22.06
CA ASN A 89 3.23 -18.22 -22.13
C ASN A 89 3.96 -17.30 -21.11
N ILE A 90 3.65 -17.50 -19.81
CA ILE A 90 4.28 -16.72 -18.74
C ILE A 90 5.72 -17.20 -18.56
N THR A 91 6.66 -16.27 -18.59
CA THR A 91 8.08 -16.52 -18.38
C THR A 91 8.64 -15.75 -17.20
N THR A 92 7.89 -14.75 -16.71
CA THR A 92 8.25 -13.96 -15.52
C THR A 92 7.01 -13.68 -14.68
N LEU A 93 7.10 -13.98 -13.38
CA LEU A 93 6.08 -13.68 -12.38
C LEU A 93 6.58 -12.59 -11.44
N VAL A 94 5.87 -11.49 -11.34
CA VAL A 94 6.08 -10.45 -10.33
C VAL A 94 5.07 -10.66 -9.21
N CYS A 95 5.53 -11.08 -8.03
CA CYS A 95 4.67 -11.39 -6.90
C CYS A 95 4.65 -10.23 -5.90
N GLU A 96 3.47 -9.73 -5.59
CA GLU A 96 3.29 -8.62 -4.68
C GLU A 96 3.24 -9.08 -3.22
N GLY A 97 4.20 -8.63 -2.43
CA GLY A 97 4.25 -8.68 -0.97
C GLY A 97 4.85 -9.94 -0.37
N PHE A 98 4.44 -11.15 -0.76
CA PHE A 98 4.98 -12.37 -0.20
C PHE A 98 6.43 -12.60 -0.63
N PRO A 99 7.36 -12.98 0.27
CA PRO A 99 7.21 -13.44 1.66
C PRO A 99 7.32 -12.33 2.73
N PHE A 100 7.34 -11.06 2.39
CA PHE A 100 7.49 -9.95 3.34
C PHE A 100 6.16 -9.47 3.94
N CYS A 101 5.06 -9.94 3.42
CA CYS A 101 3.73 -9.86 4.02
C CYS A 101 2.89 -11.04 3.51
N ARG A 102 1.62 -11.15 3.94
CA ARG A 102 0.72 -12.22 3.50
C ARG A 102 1.08 -13.62 4.00
N HIS A 103 1.74 -13.73 5.13
CA HIS A 103 2.16 -15.00 5.73
C HIS A 103 1.01 -15.99 5.93
N GLN A 104 -0.20 -15.51 6.18
CA GLN A 104 -1.39 -16.34 6.27
C GLN A 104 -1.69 -17.13 4.99
N PHE A 105 -1.19 -16.68 3.84
CA PHE A 105 -1.32 -17.35 2.54
C PHE A 105 -0.05 -18.08 2.12
N ALA A 106 0.93 -18.22 2.99
CA ALA A 106 2.25 -18.79 2.62
C ALA A 106 2.15 -20.15 1.94
N HIS A 107 1.26 -21.04 2.43
CA HIS A 107 1.03 -22.35 1.82
C HIS A 107 0.61 -22.26 0.35
N GLU A 108 -0.27 -21.31 0.04
CA GLU A 108 -0.74 -21.06 -1.33
C GLU A 108 0.37 -20.47 -2.22
N TYR A 109 1.11 -19.46 -1.72
CA TYR A 109 2.20 -18.84 -2.47
C TYR A 109 3.37 -19.79 -2.74
N ILE A 110 3.71 -20.65 -1.79
CA ILE A 110 4.76 -21.66 -1.97
C ILE A 110 4.37 -22.60 -3.12
N ARG A 111 3.12 -23.03 -3.20
CA ARG A 111 2.61 -23.85 -4.32
C ARG A 111 2.71 -23.11 -5.66
N TYR A 112 2.39 -21.83 -5.70
CA TYR A 112 2.57 -21.02 -6.93
C TYR A 112 4.02 -20.97 -7.36
N PHE A 113 4.94 -20.76 -6.43
CA PHE A 113 6.36 -20.68 -6.73
C PHE A 113 6.97 -22.03 -7.15
N GLU A 114 6.51 -23.13 -6.56
CA GLU A 114 6.86 -24.48 -7.00
C GLU A 114 6.43 -24.73 -8.45
N GLU A 115 5.19 -24.34 -8.81
CA GLU A 115 4.69 -24.49 -10.18
C GLU A 115 5.42 -23.58 -11.18
N CYS A 116 5.78 -22.38 -10.77
CA CYS A 116 6.63 -21.50 -11.58
C CYS A 116 8.01 -22.12 -11.81
N LYS A 117 8.65 -22.65 -10.75
CA LYS A 117 9.97 -23.26 -10.86
C LYS A 117 9.98 -24.50 -11.77
N LYS A 118 8.95 -25.35 -11.72
CA LYS A 118 8.80 -26.50 -12.64
C LYS A 118 8.77 -26.09 -14.12
N ARG A 119 8.33 -24.86 -14.41
CA ARG A 119 8.20 -24.29 -15.76
C ARG A 119 9.33 -23.32 -16.12
N ASN A 120 10.37 -23.21 -15.28
CA ASN A 120 11.46 -22.25 -15.44
C ASN A 120 10.99 -20.80 -15.53
N ILE A 121 9.90 -20.44 -14.83
CA ILE A 121 9.38 -19.08 -14.76
C ILE A 121 10.21 -18.30 -13.74
N LYS A 122 10.77 -17.17 -14.14
CA LYS A 122 11.50 -16.25 -13.26
C LYS A 122 10.55 -15.60 -12.26
N ILE A 123 10.95 -15.49 -10.99
CA ILE A 123 10.12 -14.90 -9.94
C ILE A 123 10.78 -13.64 -9.41
N ILE A 124 10.06 -12.54 -9.45
CA ILE A 124 10.46 -11.25 -8.89
C ILE A 124 9.51 -10.91 -7.74
N ILE A 125 10.05 -10.57 -6.58
CA ILE A 125 9.26 -10.15 -5.42
C ILE A 125 9.14 -8.62 -5.41
N SER A 126 7.93 -8.11 -5.28
CA SER A 126 7.62 -6.67 -5.20
C SER A 126 7.20 -6.31 -3.78
N VAL A 127 7.96 -5.46 -3.10
CA VAL A 127 7.77 -5.11 -1.69
C VAL A 127 7.63 -3.61 -1.52
N ARG A 128 6.79 -3.17 -0.58
CA ARG A 128 6.73 -1.75 -0.19
C ARG A 128 8.08 -1.27 0.38
N ASP A 129 8.12 -0.02 0.81
CA ASP A 129 9.23 0.60 1.53
C ASP A 129 9.56 -0.07 2.88
N PHE A 130 8.73 -1.00 3.30
CA PHE A 130 8.84 -1.73 4.54
C PHE A 130 8.82 -3.25 4.23
N PRO A 131 10.00 -3.87 4.09
CA PRO A 131 10.09 -5.25 3.60
C PRO A 131 9.87 -6.31 4.69
N TRP A 132 9.09 -6.03 5.72
CA TRP A 132 8.79 -7.00 6.77
C TRP A 132 7.42 -6.76 7.39
N ASP A 133 6.70 -7.84 7.59
CA ASP A 133 5.49 -7.90 8.39
C ASP A 133 5.84 -8.78 9.61
N GLU A 134 5.73 -8.24 10.80
CA GLU A 134 6.17 -8.94 11.98
C GLU A 134 5.00 -9.59 12.71
N PRO A 135 5.07 -10.90 12.94
CA PRO A 135 4.18 -11.56 13.86
C PRO A 135 4.56 -11.22 15.31
N HIS A 136 3.56 -11.19 16.18
CA HIS A 136 3.73 -10.88 17.61
C HIS A 136 4.25 -12.05 18.45
N ASP A 137 4.29 -13.25 17.86
CA ASP A 137 4.74 -14.47 18.48
C ASP A 137 6.15 -14.79 17.99
N ASN A 138 7.09 -14.99 18.91
CA ASN A 138 8.47 -15.32 18.57
C ASN A 138 8.60 -16.57 17.69
N GLN A 139 7.79 -17.61 17.94
CA GLN A 139 7.81 -18.83 17.12
C GLN A 139 7.35 -18.55 15.69
N LEU A 140 6.31 -17.72 15.53
CA LEU A 140 5.84 -17.32 14.22
C LEU A 140 6.86 -16.42 13.52
N GLN A 141 7.64 -15.63 14.26
CA GLN A 141 8.71 -14.80 13.73
C GLN A 141 9.86 -15.63 13.15
N ASP A 142 10.28 -16.68 13.82
CA ASP A 142 11.30 -17.60 13.31
C ASP A 142 10.84 -18.27 12.01
N TRP A 143 9.59 -18.70 11.97
CA TRP A 143 9.00 -19.26 10.76
C TRP A 143 8.93 -18.26 9.61
N VAL A 144 8.54 -17.02 9.88
CA VAL A 144 8.51 -15.93 8.88
C VAL A 144 9.90 -15.66 8.35
N SER A 145 10.88 -15.49 9.22
CA SER A 145 12.28 -15.27 8.83
C SER A 145 12.83 -16.44 8.00
N TYR A 146 12.55 -17.68 8.42
CA TYR A 146 12.90 -18.87 7.66
C TYR A 146 12.27 -18.87 6.26
N THR A 147 10.96 -18.57 6.17
CA THR A 147 10.23 -18.53 4.90
C THR A 147 10.78 -17.43 3.98
N GLN A 148 11.08 -16.26 4.51
CA GLN A 148 11.66 -15.17 3.74
C GLN A 148 13.02 -15.55 3.15
N ASN A 149 13.89 -16.12 3.97
CA ASN A 149 15.20 -16.58 3.53
C ASN A 149 15.09 -17.70 2.47
N LEU A 150 14.22 -18.68 2.71
CA LEU A 150 13.96 -19.78 1.77
C LEU A 150 13.49 -19.26 0.41
N ILE A 151 12.46 -18.42 0.40
CA ILE A 151 11.86 -17.91 -0.84
C ILE A 151 12.86 -17.03 -1.59
N CYS A 152 13.53 -16.10 -0.92
CA CYS A 152 14.49 -15.21 -1.56
C CYS A 152 15.71 -15.97 -2.10
N LYS A 153 16.17 -17.02 -1.39
CA LYS A 153 17.32 -17.80 -1.82
C LYS A 153 17.03 -18.70 -3.01
N TYR A 154 15.91 -19.44 -2.96
CA TYR A 154 15.65 -20.55 -3.89
C TYR A 154 14.68 -20.22 -5.02
N TYR A 155 13.84 -19.19 -4.86
CA TYR A 155 12.80 -18.88 -5.84
C TYR A 155 12.98 -17.50 -6.49
N ALA A 156 13.37 -16.48 -5.73
CA ALA A 156 13.42 -15.12 -6.27
C ALA A 156 14.70 -14.84 -7.08
N GLU A 157 14.54 -14.27 -8.26
CA GLU A 157 15.63 -13.67 -9.05
C GLU A 157 15.97 -12.26 -8.51
N ALA A 158 14.96 -11.52 -8.08
CA ALA A 158 15.11 -10.18 -7.53
C ALA A 158 14.05 -9.87 -6.49
N VAL A 159 14.37 -8.92 -5.59
CA VAL A 159 13.47 -8.29 -4.64
C VAL A 159 13.45 -6.79 -4.89
N LEU A 160 12.35 -6.27 -5.40
CA LEU A 160 12.15 -4.85 -5.64
C LEU A 160 11.60 -4.19 -4.37
N VAL A 161 12.34 -3.29 -3.77
CA VAL A 161 11.90 -2.50 -2.63
C VAL A 161 11.48 -1.10 -3.13
N HIS A 162 10.19 -0.80 -2.95
CA HIS A 162 9.60 0.45 -3.41
C HIS A 162 9.79 1.57 -2.39
N GLY A 163 11.05 1.91 -2.16
CA GLY A 163 11.50 2.94 -1.23
C GLY A 163 12.87 3.46 -1.64
N ASP A 164 13.32 4.48 -0.94
CA ASP A 164 14.64 5.06 -1.14
C ASP A 164 15.70 4.33 -0.32
N GLU A 165 16.84 4.00 -0.93
CA GLU A 165 17.95 3.30 -0.27
C GLU A 165 18.53 4.05 0.93
N ASN A 166 18.41 5.39 0.94
CA ASN A 166 18.86 6.23 2.05
C ASN A 166 17.85 6.24 3.22
N ILE A 167 16.60 5.91 2.96
CA ILE A 167 15.52 5.91 3.94
C ILE A 167 15.34 4.54 4.58
N LEU A 168 15.53 3.46 3.84
CA LEU A 168 15.32 2.11 4.36
C LEU A 168 16.18 1.78 5.59
N PRO A 169 17.48 2.13 5.67
CA PRO A 169 18.26 1.93 6.89
C PRO A 169 17.65 2.65 8.10
N LEU A 170 17.15 3.87 7.91
CA LEU A 170 16.50 4.65 8.99
C LEU A 170 15.21 3.98 9.44
N ILE A 171 14.45 3.38 8.53
CA ILE A 171 13.26 2.58 8.84
C ILE A 171 13.68 1.34 9.65
N ALA A 172 14.70 0.61 9.19
CA ALA A 172 15.19 -0.58 9.86
C ALA A 172 15.72 -0.28 11.28
N ASP A 173 16.39 0.86 11.47
CA ASP A 173 16.91 1.28 12.78
C ASP A 173 15.81 1.63 13.78
N ARG A 174 14.71 2.19 13.32
CA ARG A 174 13.56 2.52 14.17
C ARG A 174 12.62 1.35 14.40
N HIS A 175 12.80 0.27 13.64
CA HIS A 175 12.01 -0.94 13.81
C HIS A 175 12.45 -1.72 15.06
N ARG A 176 11.49 -2.29 15.81
CA ARG A 176 11.77 -2.92 17.11
C ARG A 176 12.50 -4.25 17.03
N HIS A 177 12.62 -4.85 15.83
CA HIS A 177 13.11 -6.23 15.68
C HIS A 177 14.42 -6.31 14.89
N ALA A 178 15.42 -6.94 15.50
CA ALA A 178 16.76 -7.09 14.95
C ALA A 178 16.80 -7.93 13.64
N ASN A 179 15.82 -8.81 13.42
CA ASN A 179 15.79 -9.72 12.29
C ASN A 179 15.64 -9.01 10.93
N SER A 180 15.06 -7.82 10.92
CA SER A 180 14.88 -7.01 9.71
C SER A 180 16.21 -6.67 9.03
N ARG A 181 17.24 -6.35 9.81
CA ARG A 181 18.59 -6.08 9.27
C ARG A 181 19.23 -7.33 8.69
N GLN A 182 19.09 -8.46 9.36
CA GLN A 182 19.65 -9.74 8.90
C GLN A 182 19.04 -10.16 7.56
N ILE A 183 17.74 -9.98 7.38
CA ILE A 183 17.06 -10.32 6.11
C ILE A 183 17.62 -9.47 4.98
N ILE A 184 17.77 -8.15 5.17
CA ILE A 184 18.32 -7.24 4.16
C ILE A 184 19.73 -7.68 3.77
N GLU A 185 20.59 -8.00 4.73
CA GLU A 185 21.95 -8.48 4.45
C GLU A 185 21.96 -9.79 3.67
N HIS A 186 21.07 -10.73 4.00
CA HIS A 186 21.00 -12.03 3.33
C HIS A 186 20.52 -11.95 1.88
N ILE A 187 19.76 -10.92 1.51
CA ILE A 187 19.21 -10.76 0.16
C ILE A 187 19.84 -9.61 -0.62
N LYS A 188 20.88 -8.97 -0.10
CA LYS A 188 21.47 -7.75 -0.68
C LYS A 188 21.82 -7.86 -2.16
N ASP A 189 22.30 -9.02 -2.59
CA ASP A 189 22.70 -9.26 -3.98
C ASP A 189 21.52 -9.36 -4.95
N LYS A 190 20.28 -9.51 -4.41
CA LYS A 190 19.02 -9.57 -5.16
C LYS A 190 18.14 -8.35 -4.91
N LEU A 191 18.61 -7.39 -4.11
CA LEU A 191 17.84 -6.27 -3.64
C LEU A 191 17.96 -5.07 -4.58
N TYR A 192 16.83 -4.55 -5.08
CA TYR A 192 16.76 -3.39 -5.95
C TYR A 192 15.87 -2.32 -5.32
N TYR A 193 16.47 -1.18 -4.98
CA TYR A 193 15.73 -0.02 -4.51
C TYR A 193 15.20 0.77 -5.70
N THR A 194 13.91 0.70 -5.93
CA THR A 194 13.30 1.30 -7.11
C THR A 194 12.82 2.75 -6.87
N GLY A 195 12.84 3.21 -5.63
CA GLY A 195 12.16 4.44 -5.24
C GLY A 195 10.66 4.23 -4.98
N TYR A 196 9.98 5.28 -4.56
CA TYR A 196 8.57 5.22 -4.22
C TYR A 196 7.69 5.10 -5.47
N VAL A 197 6.77 4.12 -5.44
CA VAL A 197 5.82 3.88 -6.53
C VAL A 197 4.64 4.83 -6.39
N CYS A 198 4.49 5.70 -7.35
CA CYS A 198 3.32 6.57 -7.50
C CYS A 198 2.95 6.67 -8.99
N ASP A 199 1.85 7.34 -9.30
CA ASP A 199 1.46 7.62 -10.68
C ASP A 199 2.56 8.42 -11.41
N ASN A 200 2.99 7.96 -12.58
CA ASN A 200 4.03 8.62 -13.37
C ASN A 200 3.56 9.87 -14.13
N LYS A 201 2.26 10.19 -14.05
CA LYS A 201 1.81 11.49 -14.55
C LYS A 201 2.57 12.60 -13.82
N GLN A 202 3.03 13.58 -14.57
CA GLN A 202 3.78 14.74 -14.04
C GLN A 202 3.13 15.25 -12.74
N PRO A 203 3.92 15.54 -11.70
CA PRO A 203 3.37 16.10 -10.49
C PRO A 203 2.79 17.47 -10.82
N GLU A 204 1.49 17.56 -10.91
CA GLU A 204 0.86 18.87 -10.87
C GLU A 204 1.07 19.39 -9.46
N LYS A 205 1.74 20.54 -9.35
CA LYS A 205 1.99 21.19 -8.07
C LYS A 205 0.66 21.41 -7.35
N HIS A 206 0.68 21.24 -6.06
CA HIS A 206 -0.42 21.65 -5.21
C HIS A 206 -0.79 23.10 -5.46
N ILE A 207 -2.05 23.34 -5.79
CA ILE A 207 -2.57 24.67 -6.14
C ILE A 207 -3.17 25.35 -4.91
N GLY A 208 -3.84 24.58 -4.03
CA GLY A 208 -4.41 25.07 -2.77
C GLY A 208 -5.44 26.18 -2.94
N ASN A 209 -6.30 26.07 -3.96
CA ASN A 209 -7.28 27.12 -4.29
C ASN A 209 -8.69 26.84 -3.76
N THR A 210 -8.86 25.83 -2.91
CA THR A 210 -10.13 25.56 -2.25
C THR A 210 -9.98 25.59 -0.74
N ASN A 211 -11.09 25.82 -0.04
CA ASN A 211 -11.17 25.76 1.41
C ASN A 211 -11.41 24.33 1.95
N LYS A 212 -11.21 23.28 1.14
CA LYS A 212 -11.52 21.90 1.53
C LYS A 212 -10.37 21.24 2.27
N ILE A 213 -10.68 20.63 3.41
CA ILE A 213 -9.79 19.75 4.17
C ILE A 213 -10.31 18.33 4.01
N PHE A 214 -9.53 17.48 3.34
CA PHE A 214 -9.88 16.07 3.20
C PHE A 214 -9.34 15.26 4.38
N VAL A 215 -10.15 14.31 4.86
CA VAL A 215 -9.80 13.43 5.97
C VAL A 215 -9.92 11.98 5.50
N SER A 216 -8.89 11.17 5.67
CA SER A 216 -8.91 9.75 5.33
C SER A 216 -8.90 8.90 6.60
N THR A 217 -9.92 8.07 6.79
CA THR A 217 -10.12 7.30 8.03
C THR A 217 -9.46 5.94 8.07
N GLY A 218 -8.93 5.46 6.94
CA GLY A 218 -8.46 4.07 6.86
C GLY A 218 -9.58 3.04 7.10
N LEU A 219 -9.20 1.79 7.40
CA LEU A 219 -10.13 0.65 7.48
C LEU A 219 -10.49 0.20 8.89
N ASN A 220 -9.92 0.80 9.94
CA ASN A 220 -10.18 0.39 11.32
C ASN A 220 -11.36 1.18 11.91
N LYS A 221 -12.41 0.46 12.32
CA LYS A 221 -13.64 1.06 12.89
C LYS A 221 -13.34 1.92 14.13
N GLN A 222 -12.58 1.40 15.08
CA GLN A 222 -12.34 2.10 16.36
C GLN A 222 -11.55 3.40 16.16
N GLU A 223 -10.47 3.34 15.40
CA GLU A 223 -9.63 4.50 15.08
C GLU A 223 -10.41 5.52 14.24
N GLY A 224 -11.20 5.04 13.26
CA GLY A 224 -12.04 5.91 12.43
C GLY A 224 -13.08 6.67 13.24
N VAL A 225 -13.73 6.03 14.21
CA VAL A 225 -14.68 6.68 15.13
C VAL A 225 -14.00 7.70 16.04
N LEU A 226 -12.81 7.36 16.55
CA LEU A 226 -12.02 8.30 17.37
C LEU A 226 -11.65 9.55 16.57
N LEU A 227 -11.08 9.36 15.39
CA LEU A 227 -10.74 10.48 14.50
C LEU A 227 -11.98 11.32 14.16
N PHE A 228 -13.11 10.69 13.83
CA PHE A 228 -14.37 11.39 13.56
C PHE A 228 -14.78 12.33 14.71
N LYS A 229 -14.73 11.85 15.97
CA LYS A 229 -15.07 12.67 17.13
C LYS A 229 -14.16 13.91 17.24
N HIS A 230 -12.88 13.76 16.96
CA HIS A 230 -11.94 14.88 16.99
C HIS A 230 -12.16 15.83 15.82
N ILE A 231 -12.36 15.33 14.60
CA ILE A 231 -12.63 16.17 13.43
C ILE A 231 -13.94 16.96 13.61
N MET A 232 -15.00 16.35 14.16
CA MET A 232 -16.26 17.03 14.45
C MET A 232 -16.09 18.20 15.43
N ARG A 233 -15.19 18.10 16.39
CA ARG A 233 -14.86 19.20 17.29
C ARG A 233 -14.07 20.29 16.58
N ILE A 234 -13.01 19.90 15.88
CA ILE A 234 -12.07 20.82 15.23
C ILE A 234 -12.77 21.59 14.10
N ALA A 235 -13.67 20.97 13.34
CA ALA A 235 -14.38 21.62 12.26
C ALA A 235 -15.06 22.93 12.73
N LYS A 236 -15.56 22.97 13.97
CA LYS A 236 -16.18 24.17 14.56
C LYS A 236 -15.18 25.31 14.81
N GLU A 237 -13.90 24.97 15.00
CA GLU A 237 -12.82 25.94 15.23
C GLU A 237 -12.30 26.56 13.91
N PHE A 238 -12.67 25.97 12.76
CA PHE A 238 -12.28 26.39 11.41
C PHE A 238 -13.52 26.61 10.51
N PRO A 239 -14.37 27.58 10.81
CA PRO A 239 -15.65 27.78 10.10
C PRO A 239 -15.48 28.13 8.61
N ASP A 240 -14.33 28.68 8.21
CA ASP A 240 -14.02 29.04 6.84
C ASP A 240 -13.59 27.85 5.96
N TYR A 241 -13.43 26.66 6.55
CA TYR A 241 -12.99 25.45 5.87
C TYR A 241 -14.07 24.37 5.88
N ASP A 242 -14.21 23.67 4.76
CA ASP A 242 -15.09 22.52 4.59
C ASP A 242 -14.32 21.21 4.81
N PHE A 243 -14.67 20.45 5.84
CA PHE A 243 -14.09 19.13 6.10
C PHE A 243 -14.87 18.07 5.34
N VAL A 244 -14.17 17.23 4.56
CA VAL A 244 -14.77 16.12 3.82
C VAL A 244 -14.18 14.81 4.29
N MET A 245 -15.00 13.96 4.91
CA MET A 245 -14.58 12.73 5.56
C MET A 245 -15.38 11.52 5.07
N PRO A 246 -14.74 10.48 4.50
CA PRO A 246 -15.45 9.26 4.17
C PRO A 246 -15.76 8.47 5.44
N VAL A 247 -17.02 8.10 5.58
CA VAL A 247 -17.54 7.29 6.69
C VAL A 247 -18.15 6.03 6.10
N ALA A 248 -17.31 5.15 5.56
CA ALA A 248 -17.78 3.91 4.94
C ALA A 248 -18.66 3.13 5.92
N ASN A 249 -19.95 2.99 5.59
CA ASN A 249 -20.98 2.37 6.44
C ASN A 249 -20.64 0.96 6.95
N ARG A 250 -19.70 0.26 6.32
CA ARG A 250 -19.19 -1.04 6.77
C ARG A 250 -18.41 -0.99 8.10
N TYR A 251 -17.82 0.16 8.42
CA TYR A 251 -16.87 0.28 9.53
C TYR A 251 -17.27 1.29 10.57
N MET A 252 -18.16 2.23 10.23
CA MET A 252 -18.63 3.24 11.15
C MET A 252 -20.15 3.33 11.03
N ASP A 253 -20.87 3.17 12.14
CA ASP A 253 -22.34 3.35 12.20
C ASP A 253 -22.69 4.86 12.17
N ILE A 254 -22.08 5.59 11.24
CA ILE A 254 -22.24 7.02 11.05
C ILE A 254 -22.89 7.23 9.68
N LYS A 255 -24.02 7.90 9.66
CA LYS A 255 -24.74 8.18 8.43
C LYS A 255 -24.07 9.30 7.63
N ASN A 256 -24.09 9.18 6.32
CA ASN A 256 -23.73 10.25 5.42
C ASN A 256 -24.59 11.48 5.65
N GLY A 257 -24.03 12.64 5.41
CA GLY A 257 -24.73 13.89 5.56
C GLY A 257 -23.81 15.08 5.77
N LYS A 258 -24.42 16.23 5.97
CA LYS A 258 -23.73 17.47 6.32
C LYS A 258 -24.05 17.84 7.75
N LYS A 259 -23.03 18.21 8.52
CA LYS A 259 -23.15 18.77 9.86
C LYS A 259 -22.25 20.00 9.95
N ASP A 260 -22.84 21.17 9.96
CA ASP A 260 -22.14 22.46 9.88
C ASP A 260 -21.23 22.47 8.62
N ASN A 261 -19.92 22.60 8.79
CA ASN A 261 -18.90 22.54 7.75
C ASN A 261 -18.22 21.15 7.62
N LEU A 262 -18.81 20.10 8.20
CA LEU A 262 -18.33 18.70 8.07
C LEU A 262 -19.25 17.91 7.14
N TYR A 263 -18.70 17.44 6.02
CA TYR A 263 -19.37 16.62 5.02
C TYR A 263 -18.96 15.15 5.20
N LEU A 264 -19.92 14.31 5.54
CA LEU A 264 -19.77 12.87 5.70
C LEU A 264 -20.23 12.19 4.41
N VAL A 265 -19.33 11.44 3.76
CA VAL A 265 -19.57 10.81 2.47
C VAL A 265 -19.21 9.32 2.52
N ASP A 266 -19.78 8.50 1.65
CA ASP A 266 -19.40 7.08 1.57
C ASP A 266 -17.98 6.91 1.03
N TYR A 267 -17.63 7.71 0.03
CA TYR A 267 -16.39 7.65 -0.68
C TYR A 267 -16.04 9.01 -1.30
N ILE A 268 -14.77 9.30 -1.45
CA ILE A 268 -14.30 10.51 -2.14
C ILE A 268 -13.76 10.08 -3.51
N PRO A 269 -14.57 10.24 -4.59
CA PRO A 269 -14.11 9.89 -5.93
C PRO A 269 -12.97 10.82 -6.36
N ASN A 270 -12.00 10.27 -7.09
CA ASN A 270 -10.86 11.03 -7.62
C ASN A 270 -10.14 11.85 -6.54
N LEU A 271 -9.94 11.24 -5.36
CA LEU A 271 -9.32 11.94 -4.21
C LEU A 271 -7.98 12.58 -4.61
N ARG A 272 -7.15 11.90 -5.39
CA ARG A 272 -5.86 12.40 -5.85
C ARG A 272 -6.00 13.76 -6.56
N GLU A 273 -6.92 13.89 -7.52
CA GLU A 273 -7.18 15.16 -8.21
C GLU A 273 -7.65 16.26 -7.25
N LYS A 274 -8.50 15.88 -6.31
CA LYS A 274 -9.01 16.83 -5.32
C LYS A 274 -7.95 17.30 -4.33
N LEU A 275 -6.98 16.45 -3.99
CA LEU A 275 -5.87 16.80 -3.12
C LEU A 275 -4.96 17.88 -3.71
N LYS A 276 -4.88 18.03 -5.03
CA LYS A 276 -4.14 19.14 -5.68
C LYS A 276 -4.70 20.51 -5.30
N HIS A 277 -5.98 20.57 -5.04
CA HIS A 277 -6.72 21.80 -4.80
C HIS A 277 -7.07 22.04 -3.33
N CYS A 278 -6.87 21.08 -2.45
CA CYS A 278 -7.29 21.15 -1.06
C CYS A 278 -6.48 22.17 -0.23
N ALA A 279 -7.05 22.64 0.86
CA ALA A 279 -6.33 23.42 1.85
C ALA A 279 -5.38 22.57 2.68
N ALA A 280 -5.85 21.38 3.07
CA ALA A 280 -5.03 20.40 3.81
C ALA A 280 -5.56 18.97 3.66
N TYR A 281 -4.71 17.99 3.99
CA TYR A 281 -5.05 16.57 4.02
C TYR A 281 -4.68 15.95 5.38
N ILE A 282 -5.62 15.26 6.01
CA ILE A 282 -5.44 14.55 7.28
C ILE A 282 -5.58 13.05 7.02
N THR A 283 -4.56 12.25 7.35
CA THR A 283 -4.53 10.81 7.02
C THR A 283 -3.75 10.00 8.03
N TYR A 284 -3.97 8.67 8.04
CA TYR A 284 -3.16 7.72 8.81
C TYR A 284 -1.77 7.42 8.19
N GLY A 285 -1.42 7.99 7.04
CA GLY A 285 -0.08 7.85 6.46
C GLY A 285 0.23 6.44 5.93
N GLY A 286 -0.75 5.76 5.33
CA GLY A 286 -0.46 4.56 4.55
C GLY A 286 0.46 4.88 3.37
N TYR A 287 1.18 3.87 2.83
CA TYR A 287 2.17 4.05 1.76
C TYR A 287 1.67 4.98 0.63
N ASN A 288 0.53 4.67 0.04
CA ASN A 288 0.01 5.48 -1.08
C ASN A 288 -0.37 6.91 -0.67
N ALA A 289 -0.97 7.09 0.52
CA ALA A 289 -1.28 8.43 1.01
C ALA A 289 -0.02 9.26 1.24
N THR A 290 1.03 8.64 1.79
CA THR A 290 2.32 9.31 1.98
C THR A 290 2.97 9.67 0.64
N THR A 291 2.98 8.76 -0.33
CA THR A 291 3.54 9.05 -1.66
C THR A 291 2.79 10.16 -2.40
N GLU A 292 1.46 10.23 -2.25
CA GLU A 292 0.66 11.34 -2.78
C GLU A 292 1.02 12.69 -2.12
N ILE A 293 1.17 12.69 -0.80
CA ILE A 293 1.58 13.88 -0.05
C ILE A 293 2.95 14.38 -0.53
N LEU A 294 3.92 13.48 -0.61
CA LEU A 294 5.28 13.79 -0.99
C LEU A 294 5.36 14.31 -2.43
N LYS A 295 4.67 13.62 -3.35
CA LYS A 295 4.63 13.98 -4.77
C LYS A 295 3.95 15.32 -5.01
N GLY A 296 2.78 15.51 -4.42
CA GLY A 296 1.97 16.72 -4.58
C GLY A 296 2.43 17.89 -3.73
N GLN A 297 3.33 17.68 -2.77
CA GLN A 297 3.69 18.67 -1.74
C GLN A 297 2.44 19.21 -1.02
N ILE A 298 1.54 18.29 -0.67
CA ILE A 298 0.22 18.61 -0.12
C ILE A 298 0.38 18.95 1.37
N PRO A 299 -0.07 20.13 1.84
CA PRO A 299 -0.11 20.45 3.25
C PRO A 299 -0.87 19.38 4.02
N SER A 300 -0.19 18.65 4.93
CA SER A 300 -0.78 17.44 5.49
C SER A 300 -0.45 17.20 6.94
N ILE A 301 -1.36 16.50 7.61
CA ILE A 301 -1.16 15.91 8.93
C ILE A 301 -1.24 14.39 8.82
N ILE A 302 -0.20 13.70 9.25
CA ILE A 302 -0.22 12.26 9.39
C ILE A 302 -0.49 11.91 10.86
N ILE A 303 -1.51 11.06 11.06
CA ILE A 303 -1.87 10.49 12.36
C ILE A 303 -1.54 8.99 12.28
N PRO A 304 -0.29 8.58 12.58
CA PRO A 304 0.11 7.20 12.38
C PRO A 304 -0.58 6.27 13.38
N ARG A 305 -0.88 5.05 12.94
CA ARG A 305 -1.41 4.03 13.85
C ARG A 305 -0.33 3.54 14.78
N GLU A 306 -0.66 3.49 16.07
CA GLU A 306 0.23 3.07 17.13
C GLU A 306 -0.08 1.65 17.64
N ASN A 307 -1.13 1.01 17.14
CA ASN A 307 -1.60 -0.27 17.64
C ASN A 307 -0.75 -1.44 17.15
N GLY A 308 0.13 -1.90 18.00
CA GLY A 308 0.83 -3.20 18.16
C GLY A 308 1.20 -4.04 16.95
N ARG A 309 0.36 -4.11 15.95
CA ARG A 309 0.50 -5.02 14.81
C ARG A 309 0.93 -4.39 13.49
N LYS A 310 0.89 -3.07 13.36
CA LYS A 310 1.20 -2.37 12.08
C LYS A 310 1.97 -1.09 12.33
N MET A 311 3.19 -1.23 12.80
CA MET A 311 4.10 -0.11 13.09
C MET A 311 4.59 0.62 11.83
N GLU A 312 4.33 0.11 10.62
CA GLU A 312 4.83 0.69 9.38
C GLU A 312 4.44 2.16 9.16
N GLN A 313 3.21 2.53 9.53
CA GLN A 313 2.76 3.92 9.39
C GLN A 313 3.45 4.84 10.40
N PHE A 314 3.60 4.35 11.63
CA PHE A 314 4.30 5.04 12.70
C PHE A 314 5.77 5.27 12.32
N VAL A 315 6.49 4.20 11.97
CA VAL A 315 7.89 4.28 11.62
C VAL A 315 8.10 5.20 10.42
N ARG A 316 7.28 5.07 9.36
CA ARG A 316 7.34 5.93 8.18
C ARG A 316 7.12 7.41 8.55
N ALA A 317 6.07 7.72 9.33
CA ALA A 317 5.78 9.08 9.73
C ALA A 317 6.96 9.71 10.47
N TYR A 318 7.52 9.03 11.46
CA TYR A 318 8.63 9.56 12.28
C TYR A 318 9.99 9.55 11.57
N VAL A 319 10.20 8.71 10.57
CA VAL A 319 11.40 8.78 9.72
C VAL A 319 11.37 10.04 8.86
N PHE A 320 10.20 10.43 8.34
CA PHE A 320 10.06 11.62 7.51
C PHE A 320 9.83 12.92 8.29
N GLU A 321 9.44 12.86 9.56
CA GLU A 321 9.15 14.05 10.37
C GLU A 321 10.28 15.10 10.37
N PRO A 322 11.59 14.74 10.50
CA PRO A 322 12.67 15.70 10.49
C PRO A 322 12.80 16.51 9.19
N TYR A 323 12.27 15.99 8.09
CA TYR A 323 12.33 16.65 6.79
C TYR A 323 11.20 17.66 6.55
N ASN A 324 10.24 17.75 7.46
CA ASN A 324 9.11 18.68 7.42
C ASN A 324 8.28 18.61 6.10
N PHE A 325 8.08 17.40 5.56
CA PHE A 325 7.21 17.18 4.41
C PHE A 325 5.73 17.23 4.78
N PHE A 326 5.42 16.92 6.01
CA PHE A 326 4.10 16.96 6.65
C PHE A 326 4.30 17.11 8.17
N LYS A 327 3.23 17.33 8.91
CA LYS A 327 3.25 17.31 10.38
C LYS A 327 2.74 15.96 10.88
N VAL A 328 3.23 15.51 12.03
CA VAL A 328 2.82 14.28 12.70
C VAL A 328 2.07 14.59 13.98
N VAL A 329 0.95 13.92 14.21
CA VAL A 329 0.18 13.99 15.45
C VAL A 329 -0.13 12.56 15.88
N ASN A 330 0.33 12.12 17.03
CA ASN A 330 -0.02 10.81 17.55
C ASN A 330 -1.38 10.80 18.28
N ASN A 331 -1.93 9.62 18.55
CA ASN A 331 -3.26 9.50 19.17
C ASN A 331 -3.33 10.12 20.57
N ALA A 332 -2.24 10.11 21.34
CA ALA A 332 -2.17 10.72 22.66
C ALA A 332 -2.17 12.27 22.59
N GLU A 333 -1.86 12.82 21.43
CA GLU A 333 -1.71 14.26 21.19
C GLU A 333 -2.85 14.89 20.37
N PHE A 334 -3.99 14.22 20.25
CA PHE A 334 -5.14 14.78 19.54
C PHE A 334 -5.60 16.15 20.04
N SER A 335 -5.28 16.53 21.29
CA SER A 335 -5.50 17.89 21.78
C SER A 335 -4.72 18.96 21.01
N LYS A 336 -3.58 18.60 20.41
CA LYS A 336 -2.74 19.50 19.62
C LYS A 336 -3.18 19.60 18.15
N LEU A 337 -4.13 18.78 17.70
CA LEU A 337 -4.50 18.68 16.28
C LEU A 337 -4.98 20.01 15.70
N SER A 338 -5.70 20.83 16.47
CA SER A 338 -6.13 22.16 16.06
C SER A 338 -4.94 23.09 15.79
N ASP A 339 -3.98 23.15 16.71
CA ASP A 339 -2.81 24.02 16.57
C ASP A 339 -1.88 23.55 15.46
N VAL A 340 -1.75 22.23 15.28
CA VAL A 340 -1.00 21.66 14.15
C VAL A 340 -1.68 21.97 12.82
N LEU A 341 -3.01 21.93 12.77
CA LEU A 341 -3.76 22.28 11.56
C LEU A 341 -3.57 23.76 11.19
N LYS A 342 -3.60 24.68 12.15
CA LYS A 342 -3.25 26.11 11.92
C LYS A 342 -1.89 26.27 11.25
N LYS A 343 -0.88 25.54 11.74
CA LYS A 343 0.47 25.55 11.15
C LYS A 343 0.46 25.01 9.71
N VAL A 344 -0.20 23.87 9.47
CA VAL A 344 -0.30 23.25 8.14
C VAL A 344 -0.99 24.16 7.12
N LEU A 345 -1.99 24.94 7.54
CA LEU A 345 -2.71 25.89 6.69
C LEU A 345 -1.88 27.15 6.35
N THR A 346 -0.83 27.47 7.11
CA THR A 346 -0.01 28.69 6.96
C THR A 346 1.41 28.39 6.48
N GLU A 347 1.96 27.20 6.78
CA GLU A 347 3.31 26.80 6.42
C GLU A 347 3.28 25.95 5.12
N LYS A 348 4.28 26.16 4.25
CA LYS A 348 4.47 25.28 3.09
C LYS A 348 5.31 24.07 3.48
N PRO A 349 4.92 22.85 3.04
CA PRO A 349 5.76 21.67 3.23
C PRO A 349 7.06 21.82 2.43
N ASN A 350 8.12 21.19 2.93
CA ASN A 350 9.37 21.10 2.19
C ASN A 350 9.20 20.27 0.91
N LYS A 351 10.07 20.50 -0.05
CA LYS A 351 10.13 19.68 -1.26
C LYS A 351 10.70 18.32 -0.92
N PHE A 352 10.08 17.28 -1.46
CA PHE A 352 10.60 15.93 -1.38
C PHE A 352 11.70 15.75 -2.45
N ASN A 353 12.88 15.32 -2.01
CA ASN A 353 14.07 15.18 -2.88
C ASN A 353 14.43 13.72 -3.16
N PHE A 354 13.67 12.76 -2.64
CA PHE A 354 13.92 11.34 -2.85
C PHE A 354 13.25 10.83 -4.13
N LYS A 355 13.62 9.60 -4.51
CA LYS A 355 13.21 9.01 -5.77
C LYS A 355 11.73 8.62 -5.79
N LEU A 356 10.95 9.28 -6.63
CA LEU A 356 9.50 9.02 -6.84
C LEU A 356 9.21 8.30 -8.17
N THR A 357 10.22 7.74 -8.82
CA THR A 357 10.14 7.02 -10.10
C THR A 357 10.02 5.51 -9.94
N GLY A 358 9.46 5.06 -8.81
CA GLY A 358 9.46 3.64 -8.45
C GLY A 358 8.77 2.72 -9.45
N ALA A 359 7.71 3.18 -10.12
CA ALA A 359 7.05 2.38 -11.15
C ALA A 359 7.94 2.18 -12.39
N GLU A 360 8.57 3.25 -12.87
CA GLU A 360 9.46 3.26 -14.03
C GLU A 360 10.72 2.41 -13.77
N GLU A 361 11.37 2.60 -12.63
CA GLU A 361 12.55 1.82 -12.26
C GLU A 361 12.21 0.33 -12.06
N SER A 362 11.06 0.04 -11.45
CA SER A 362 10.60 -1.34 -11.33
C SER A 362 10.39 -1.98 -12.70
N ALA A 363 9.72 -1.27 -13.62
CA ALA A 363 9.51 -1.73 -14.98
C ALA A 363 10.82 -2.02 -15.71
N ARG A 364 11.82 -1.15 -15.55
CA ARG A 364 13.17 -1.32 -16.13
C ARG A 364 13.84 -2.60 -15.61
N VAL A 365 13.89 -2.79 -14.30
CA VAL A 365 14.49 -3.98 -13.69
C VAL A 365 13.74 -5.25 -14.08
N ILE A 366 12.41 -5.24 -14.07
CA ILE A 366 11.57 -6.37 -14.48
C ILE A 366 11.86 -6.75 -15.94
N THR A 367 11.89 -5.77 -16.84
CA THR A 367 12.18 -5.99 -18.27
C THR A 367 13.60 -6.54 -18.47
N GLN A 368 14.59 -6.01 -17.77
CA GLN A 368 15.96 -6.51 -17.83
C GLN A 368 16.07 -7.99 -17.40
N ILE A 369 15.42 -8.35 -16.30
CA ILE A 369 15.41 -9.74 -15.81
C ILE A 369 14.61 -10.63 -16.76
N HIS A 370 13.51 -10.15 -17.31
CA HIS A 370 12.69 -10.89 -18.27
C HIS A 370 13.49 -11.30 -19.51
N ASN A 371 14.24 -10.38 -20.08
CA ASN A 371 14.96 -10.54 -21.34
C ASN A 371 16.34 -11.24 -21.18
N GLY A 372 16.94 -11.24 -20.00
CA GLY A 372 18.22 -11.92 -19.69
C GLY A 372 18.01 -13.36 -19.28
#